data_2540f001c7167c07b812e864de78c021
#
_entry.id   2540f001c7167c07b812e864de78c021
#
_cell.length_a   1.000
_cell.length_b   1.000
_cell.length_c   1.000
_cell.angle_alpha   90.00
_cell.angle_beta   90.00
_cell.angle_gamma   90.00
#
_symmetry.space_group_name_H-M   'P 1'
#
loop_
_entity.id
_entity.type
_entity.pdbx_description
1 polymer ?
#
loop_
_entity_poly.entity_id
_entity_poly.type
_entity_poly.pdbx_seq_one_letter_code
_entity_poly.pdbx_strand_id
1 'polypeptide(L)'
;MTFVNMERIEKHFNNNVVLKDVSLQMNKGEIVSIIGPSGSGKSTFLRCLGQLETIDGGTITVDGVTLASTDASGVVTYADKHTMHDLLLRMGMVFQSFNLFPHMTVLENIMVAPRMVKGMKDTDIMPIAERLLNKVGLWDKRDMYPSRLSGGQQQRVAIARALAMNPEIMLFDRSEEHTSEL
;
A
#
# COMPACT_ATOMS: atom_id res chain seq x y z
N MET A 1 20.34 -6.50 5.93
CA MET A 1 19.37 -7.44 6.54
C MET A 1 18.05 -7.27 5.80
N THR A 2 17.52 -8.34 5.22
CA THR A 2 16.29 -8.31 4.40
C THR A 2 15.12 -7.85 5.26
N PHE A 3 14.43 -6.81 4.81
CA PHE A 3 13.29 -6.22 5.53
C PHE A 3 11.95 -6.79 5.04
N VAL A 4 11.81 -6.97 3.73
CA VAL A 4 10.68 -7.70 3.12
C VAL A 4 11.24 -8.87 2.34
N ASN A 5 10.70 -10.04 2.57
CA ASN A 5 11.04 -11.24 1.82
C ASN A 5 9.75 -11.94 1.38
N MET A 6 9.57 -12.04 0.09
CA MET A 6 8.50 -12.81 -0.56
C MET A 6 9.16 -13.93 -1.35
N GLU A 7 8.88 -15.18 -1.00
CA GLU A 7 9.52 -16.35 -1.60
C GLU A 7 8.49 -17.23 -2.29
N ARG A 8 8.73 -17.50 -3.57
CA ARG A 8 7.95 -18.44 -4.38
C ARG A 8 6.45 -18.19 -4.31
N ILE A 9 6.05 -16.93 -4.44
CA ILE A 9 4.64 -16.54 -4.34
C ILE A 9 3.87 -17.08 -5.54
N GLU A 10 2.79 -17.78 -5.24
CA GLU A 10 1.83 -18.30 -6.19
C GLU A 10 0.46 -17.67 -5.97
N LYS A 11 -0.24 -17.34 -7.06
CA LYS A 11 -1.61 -16.85 -7.03
C LYS A 11 -2.39 -17.29 -8.24
N HIS A 12 -3.56 -17.82 -8.00
CA HIS A 12 -4.50 -18.26 -9.02
C HIS A 12 -5.83 -17.50 -8.85
N PHE A 13 -6.46 -17.19 -9.95
CA PHE A 13 -7.86 -16.75 -10.00
C PHE A 13 -8.63 -17.71 -10.88
N ASN A 14 -9.47 -18.53 -10.28
CA ASN A 14 -10.11 -19.66 -10.94
C ASN A 14 -9.06 -20.58 -11.60
N ASN A 15 -9.09 -20.74 -12.93
CA ASN A 15 -8.13 -21.56 -13.68
C ASN A 15 -6.93 -20.78 -14.22
N ASN A 16 -6.83 -19.46 -13.93
CA ASN A 16 -5.75 -18.63 -14.44
C ASN A 16 -4.66 -18.49 -13.38
N VAL A 17 -3.43 -18.91 -13.72
CA VAL A 17 -2.23 -18.65 -12.92
C VAL A 17 -1.79 -17.22 -13.16
N VAL A 18 -1.82 -16.38 -12.12
CA VAL A 18 -1.42 -14.95 -12.22
C VAL A 18 -0.02 -14.74 -11.67
N LEU A 19 0.32 -15.41 -10.57
CA LEU A 19 1.67 -15.45 -10.06
C LEU A 19 2.15 -16.90 -10.02
N LYS A 20 3.34 -17.16 -10.56
CA LYS A 20 3.96 -18.46 -10.60
C LYS A 20 5.39 -18.35 -10.13
N ASP A 21 5.65 -18.80 -8.90
CA ASP A 21 7.00 -18.86 -8.30
C ASP A 21 7.72 -17.49 -8.33
N VAL A 22 7.01 -16.42 -7.95
CA VAL A 22 7.56 -15.06 -7.97
C VAL A 22 8.20 -14.73 -6.63
N SER A 23 9.47 -14.30 -6.63
CA SER A 23 10.20 -13.96 -5.41
C SER A 23 10.73 -12.54 -5.46
N LEU A 24 10.78 -11.88 -4.30
CA LEU A 24 11.32 -10.53 -4.11
C LEU A 24 11.95 -10.42 -2.72
N GLN A 25 13.13 -9.81 -2.68
CA GLN A 25 13.77 -9.40 -1.43
C GLN A 25 14.04 -7.91 -1.46
N MET A 26 13.79 -7.23 -0.35
CA MET A 26 14.01 -5.80 -0.21
C MET A 26 14.62 -5.49 1.16
N ASN A 27 15.65 -4.66 1.16
CA ASN A 27 16.30 -4.18 2.38
C ASN A 27 15.64 -2.88 2.85
N LYS A 28 15.84 -2.51 4.12
CA LYS A 28 15.33 -1.24 4.67
C LYS A 28 15.96 -0.05 3.94
N GLY A 29 15.11 0.89 3.51
CA GLY A 29 15.53 2.07 2.76
C GLY A 29 15.76 1.83 1.26
N GLU A 30 15.54 0.62 0.76
CA GLU A 30 15.65 0.29 -0.65
C GLU A 30 14.37 0.68 -1.41
N ILE A 31 14.53 1.05 -2.69
CA ILE A 31 13.43 1.29 -3.62
C ILE A 31 13.49 0.22 -4.69
N VAL A 32 12.40 -0.53 -4.82
CA VAL A 32 12.26 -1.59 -5.82
C VAL A 32 11.16 -1.23 -6.79
N SER A 33 11.44 -1.36 -8.09
CA SER A 33 10.45 -1.18 -9.16
C SER A 33 10.13 -2.52 -9.82
N ILE A 34 8.83 -2.83 -9.90
CA ILE A 34 8.33 -4.02 -10.59
C ILE A 34 7.84 -3.60 -11.97
N ILE A 35 8.53 -4.08 -13.02
CA ILE A 35 8.26 -3.71 -14.42
C ILE A 35 7.69 -4.92 -15.15
N GLY A 36 6.78 -4.69 -16.09
CA GLY A 36 6.18 -5.74 -16.92
C GLY A 36 4.90 -5.28 -17.59
N PRO A 37 4.41 -5.99 -18.63
CA PRO A 37 3.22 -5.61 -19.38
C PRO A 37 1.95 -5.57 -18.51
N SER A 38 0.90 -4.91 -19.02
CA SER A 38 -0.42 -4.94 -18.38
C SER A 38 -0.90 -6.39 -18.24
N GLY A 39 -1.50 -6.72 -17.08
CA GLY A 39 -1.96 -8.09 -16.79
C GLY A 39 -0.88 -9.06 -16.31
N SER A 40 0.40 -8.66 -16.18
CA SER A 40 1.48 -9.57 -15.73
C SER A 40 1.49 -9.89 -14.22
N GLY A 41 0.48 -9.44 -13.46
CA GLY A 41 0.36 -9.75 -12.03
C GLY A 41 1.02 -8.76 -11.07
N LYS A 42 1.59 -7.64 -11.55
CA LYS A 42 2.26 -6.63 -10.67
C LYS A 42 1.39 -6.16 -9.52
N SER A 43 0.16 -5.70 -9.83
CA SER A 43 -0.81 -5.26 -8.82
C SER A 43 -1.20 -6.38 -7.86
N THR A 44 -1.38 -7.60 -8.39
CA THR A 44 -1.70 -8.78 -7.56
C THR A 44 -0.56 -9.07 -6.59
N PHE A 45 0.69 -9.01 -7.05
CA PHE A 45 1.86 -9.23 -6.20
C PHE A 45 1.97 -8.20 -5.06
N LEU A 46 1.78 -6.90 -5.37
CA LEU A 46 1.73 -5.84 -4.35
C LEU A 46 0.57 -6.03 -3.37
N ARG A 47 -0.61 -6.44 -3.86
CA ARG A 47 -1.78 -6.71 -3.03
C ARG A 47 -1.60 -7.91 -2.12
N CYS A 48 -0.85 -8.94 -2.56
CA CYS A 48 -0.49 -10.06 -1.68
C CYS A 48 0.37 -9.59 -0.51
N LEU A 49 1.35 -8.70 -0.73
CA LEU A 49 2.16 -8.13 0.34
C LEU A 49 1.29 -7.28 1.29
N GLY A 50 0.42 -6.44 0.76
CA GLY A 50 -0.52 -5.61 1.52
C GLY A 50 -1.72 -6.35 2.10
N GLN A 51 -1.79 -7.68 1.95
CA GLN A 51 -2.89 -8.54 2.41
C GLN A 51 -4.29 -8.13 1.90
N LEU A 52 -4.33 -7.52 0.74
CA LEU A 52 -5.57 -7.26 0.00
C LEU A 52 -5.94 -8.44 -0.91
N GLU A 53 -4.98 -9.34 -1.12
CA GLU A 53 -5.13 -10.63 -1.79
C GLU A 53 -4.41 -11.71 -0.97
N THR A 54 -5.01 -12.90 -0.92
CA THR A 54 -4.37 -14.08 -0.34
C THR A 54 -3.40 -14.71 -1.32
N ILE A 55 -2.32 -15.33 -0.83
CA ILE A 55 -1.47 -16.19 -1.65
C ILE A 55 -2.01 -17.62 -1.66
N ASP A 56 -1.72 -18.37 -2.73
CA ASP A 56 -2.06 -19.79 -2.86
C ASP A 56 -0.81 -20.66 -2.64
N GLY A 57 0.38 -20.05 -2.62
CA GLY A 57 1.65 -20.70 -2.30
C GLY A 57 2.74 -19.67 -2.00
N GLY A 58 3.79 -20.12 -1.30
CA GLY A 58 4.95 -19.31 -0.97
C GLY A 58 5.02 -18.83 0.47
N THR A 59 5.94 -17.90 0.74
CA THR A 59 6.15 -17.32 2.07
C THR A 59 6.31 -15.81 1.97
N ILE A 60 5.67 -15.07 2.88
CA ILE A 60 5.83 -13.62 3.03
C ILE A 60 6.35 -13.36 4.43
N THR A 61 7.50 -12.67 4.53
CA THR A 61 8.11 -12.27 5.79
C THR A 61 8.42 -10.78 5.77
N VAL A 62 8.09 -10.07 6.83
CA VAL A 62 8.37 -8.64 6.99
C VAL A 62 9.07 -8.43 8.32
N ASP A 63 10.26 -7.84 8.28
CA ASP A 63 11.10 -7.56 9.45
C ASP A 63 11.32 -8.81 10.34
N GLY A 64 11.54 -9.95 9.71
CA GLY A 64 11.72 -11.24 10.38
C GLY A 64 10.44 -11.91 10.88
N VAL A 65 9.27 -11.27 10.73
CA VAL A 65 7.98 -11.83 11.14
C VAL A 65 7.28 -12.44 9.92
N THR A 66 6.91 -13.72 10.00
CA THR A 66 6.18 -14.41 8.93
C THR A 66 4.73 -13.99 8.92
N LEU A 67 4.28 -13.43 7.81
CA LEU A 67 2.93 -12.96 7.52
C LEU A 67 2.05 -14.09 6.97
N ALA A 68 2.61 -14.87 6.06
CA ALA A 68 2.00 -16.05 5.47
C ALA A 68 3.08 -17.07 5.09
N SER A 69 2.81 -18.35 5.20
CA SER A 69 3.71 -19.42 4.77
C SER A 69 2.95 -20.67 4.34
N THR A 70 3.47 -21.34 3.32
CA THR A 70 2.96 -22.63 2.87
C THR A 70 3.72 -23.76 3.57
N ASP A 71 3.02 -24.70 4.15
CA ASP A 71 3.58 -25.89 4.77
C ASP A 71 3.96 -26.99 3.73
N ALA A 72 4.52 -28.08 4.20
CA ALA A 72 4.92 -29.22 3.34
C ALA A 72 3.74 -29.92 2.66
N SER A 73 2.50 -29.72 3.15
CA SER A 73 1.27 -30.26 2.57
C SER A 73 0.63 -29.34 1.53
N GLY A 74 1.21 -28.14 1.32
CA GLY A 74 0.70 -27.13 0.39
C GLY A 74 -0.36 -26.22 1.00
N VAL A 75 -0.58 -26.26 2.32
CA VAL A 75 -1.56 -25.41 2.99
C VAL A 75 -0.92 -24.08 3.40
N VAL A 76 -1.56 -22.97 3.02
CA VAL A 76 -1.12 -21.63 3.41
C VAL A 76 -1.67 -21.29 4.78
N THR A 77 -0.79 -20.95 5.69
CA THR A 77 -1.11 -20.45 7.04
C THR A 77 -0.70 -18.98 7.17
N TYR A 78 -1.59 -18.17 7.74
CA TYR A 78 -1.37 -16.75 8.00
C TYR A 78 -1.05 -16.51 9.47
N ALA A 79 -0.32 -15.43 9.75
CA ALA A 79 -0.12 -14.95 11.10
C ALA A 79 -1.48 -14.70 11.81
N ASP A 80 -1.47 -14.72 13.13
CA ASP A 80 -2.65 -14.37 13.91
C ASP A 80 -3.09 -12.92 13.65
N LYS A 81 -4.35 -12.61 14.00
CA LYS A 81 -4.96 -11.30 13.68
C LYS A 81 -4.21 -10.11 14.27
N HIS A 82 -3.61 -10.26 15.44
CA HIS A 82 -2.88 -9.17 16.10
C HIS A 82 -1.57 -8.89 15.37
N THR A 83 -0.77 -9.92 15.15
CA THR A 83 0.48 -9.84 14.36
C THR A 83 0.23 -9.28 12.96
N MET A 84 -0.83 -9.76 12.29
CA MET A 84 -1.24 -9.27 10.99
C MET A 84 -1.57 -7.77 11.02
N HIS A 85 -2.39 -7.35 11.99
CA HIS A 85 -2.78 -5.96 12.15
C HIS A 85 -1.56 -5.05 12.37
N ASP A 86 -0.66 -5.42 13.26
CA ASP A 86 0.54 -4.64 13.58
C ASP A 86 1.47 -4.49 12.37
N LEU A 87 1.64 -5.56 11.58
CA LEU A 87 2.44 -5.51 10.36
C LEU A 87 1.80 -4.61 9.29
N LEU A 88 0.47 -4.70 9.11
CA LEU A 88 -0.24 -3.88 8.13
C LEU A 88 -0.24 -2.39 8.48
N LEU A 89 -0.24 -2.04 9.77
CA LEU A 89 -0.08 -0.65 10.22
C LEU A 89 1.27 -0.02 9.82
N ARG A 90 2.28 -0.85 9.56
CA ARG A 90 3.61 -0.43 9.08
C ARG A 90 3.67 -0.24 7.56
N MET A 91 2.58 -0.53 6.84
CA MET A 91 2.50 -0.46 5.38
C MET A 91 1.52 0.64 4.95
N GLY A 92 1.95 1.47 4.02
CA GLY A 92 1.09 2.42 3.32
C GLY A 92 0.89 1.99 1.87
N MET A 93 -0.33 2.07 1.36
CA MET A 93 -0.62 1.74 -0.04
C MET A 93 -1.27 2.91 -0.77
N VAL A 94 -0.76 3.17 -1.97
CA VAL A 94 -1.32 4.13 -2.92
C VAL A 94 -1.84 3.34 -4.12
N PHE A 95 -3.14 3.37 -4.33
CA PHE A 95 -3.83 2.66 -5.42
C PHE A 95 -3.76 3.45 -6.72
N GLN A 96 -3.88 2.77 -7.85
CA GLN A 96 -3.94 3.34 -9.18
C GLN A 96 -5.04 4.40 -9.32
N SER A 97 -6.24 4.15 -8.81
CA SER A 97 -7.38 5.07 -8.81
C SER A 97 -7.43 6.02 -7.60
N PHE A 98 -6.31 6.13 -6.85
CA PHE A 98 -6.11 6.97 -5.66
C PHE A 98 -7.06 6.66 -4.50
N ASN A 99 -8.28 6.20 -4.74
CA ASN A 99 -9.32 5.79 -3.78
C ASN A 99 -9.50 6.81 -2.64
N LEU A 100 -9.55 8.10 -2.99
CA LEU A 100 -9.90 9.14 -2.03
C LEU A 100 -11.39 9.03 -1.68
N PHE A 101 -11.70 9.31 -0.42
CA PHE A 101 -13.10 9.37 0.04
C PHE A 101 -13.78 10.60 -0.57
N PRO A 102 -14.74 10.44 -1.51
CA PRO A 102 -15.29 11.58 -2.26
C PRO A 102 -16.14 12.54 -1.43
N HIS A 103 -16.65 12.05 -0.30
CA HIS A 103 -17.49 12.80 0.65
C HIS A 103 -16.67 13.48 1.76
N MET A 104 -15.36 13.35 1.75
CA MET A 104 -14.41 13.96 2.68
C MET A 104 -13.57 15.00 1.96
N THR A 105 -13.22 16.09 2.63
CA THR A 105 -12.25 17.07 2.15
C THR A 105 -10.85 16.47 2.04
N VAL A 106 -9.92 17.18 1.43
CA VAL A 106 -8.51 16.82 1.38
C VAL A 106 -7.95 16.59 2.77
N LEU A 107 -8.21 17.51 3.70
CA LEU A 107 -7.74 17.39 5.08
C LEU A 107 -8.34 16.16 5.78
N GLU A 108 -9.63 15.98 5.68
CA GLU A 108 -10.33 14.82 6.27
C GLU A 108 -9.82 13.48 5.72
N ASN A 109 -9.53 13.41 4.41
CA ASN A 109 -8.91 12.22 3.80
C ASN A 109 -7.56 11.85 4.44
N ILE A 110 -6.78 12.84 4.87
CA ILE A 110 -5.49 12.59 5.53
C ILE A 110 -5.69 12.23 7.00
N MET A 111 -6.62 12.86 7.68
CA MET A 111 -6.83 12.70 9.12
C MET A 111 -7.58 11.42 9.50
N VAL A 112 -8.41 10.86 8.59
CA VAL A 112 -9.32 9.76 8.91
C VAL A 112 -8.60 8.51 9.42
N ALA A 113 -7.52 8.07 8.78
CA ALA A 113 -6.82 6.84 9.17
C ALA A 113 -6.10 6.98 10.53
N PRO A 114 -5.30 8.01 10.80
CA PRO A 114 -4.73 8.24 12.14
C PRO A 114 -5.79 8.30 13.24
N ARG A 115 -6.93 8.95 12.97
CA ARG A 115 -8.04 9.06 13.93
C ARG A 115 -8.70 7.71 14.21
N MET A 116 -9.12 7.01 13.15
CA MET A 116 -9.93 5.79 13.27
C MET A 116 -9.11 4.56 13.65
N VAL A 117 -7.89 4.46 13.17
CA VAL A 117 -7.05 3.25 13.30
C VAL A 117 -6.10 3.37 14.49
N LYS A 118 -5.46 4.53 14.69
CA LYS A 118 -4.53 4.77 15.80
C LYS A 118 -5.17 5.45 17.00
N GLY A 119 -6.44 5.85 16.92
CA GLY A 119 -7.13 6.56 18.00
C GLY A 119 -6.51 7.93 18.35
N MET A 120 -5.78 8.54 17.42
CA MET A 120 -5.12 9.82 17.64
C MET A 120 -6.16 10.95 17.75
N LYS A 121 -5.87 11.94 18.59
CA LYS A 121 -6.68 13.17 18.70
C LYS A 121 -6.41 14.11 17.52
N ASP A 122 -7.40 14.87 17.13
CA ASP A 122 -7.28 15.85 16.02
C ASP A 122 -6.17 16.87 16.29
N THR A 123 -5.95 17.26 17.53
CA THR A 123 -4.86 18.14 17.94
C THR A 123 -3.47 17.60 17.58
N ASP A 124 -3.31 16.27 17.58
CA ASP A 124 -2.04 15.60 17.29
C ASP A 124 -1.90 15.28 15.80
N ILE A 125 -3.03 15.06 15.12
CA ILE A 125 -3.06 14.75 13.69
C ILE A 125 -2.89 16.01 12.85
N MET A 126 -3.47 17.14 13.26
CA MET A 126 -3.46 18.40 12.49
C MET A 126 -2.06 18.85 12.08
N PRO A 127 -1.05 18.91 12.97
CA PRO A 127 0.31 19.28 12.57
C PRO A 127 0.94 18.30 11.56
N ILE A 128 0.58 17.01 11.64
CA ILE A 128 1.04 16.00 10.69
C ILE A 128 0.43 16.26 9.32
N ALA A 129 -0.90 16.47 9.28
CA ALA A 129 -1.63 16.75 8.04
C ALA A 129 -1.16 18.05 7.37
N GLU A 130 -0.97 19.11 8.15
CA GLU A 130 -0.44 20.39 7.66
C GLU A 130 0.95 20.21 7.04
N ARG A 131 1.87 19.58 7.76
CA ARG A 131 3.23 19.29 7.24
C ARG A 131 3.19 18.49 5.94
N LEU A 132 2.35 17.45 5.86
CA LEU A 132 2.25 16.61 4.68
C LEU A 132 1.63 17.35 3.50
N LEU A 133 0.56 18.11 3.72
CA LEU A 133 -0.07 18.93 2.68
C LEU A 133 0.84 20.03 2.17
N ASN A 134 1.60 20.68 3.05
CA ASN A 134 2.63 21.64 2.64
C ASN A 134 3.72 20.97 1.80
N LYS A 135 4.19 19.78 2.19
CA LYS A 135 5.21 19.02 1.47
C LYS A 135 4.77 18.65 0.04
N VAL A 136 3.49 18.40 -0.19
CA VAL A 136 2.94 18.10 -1.52
C VAL A 136 2.34 19.33 -2.23
N GLY A 137 2.43 20.53 -1.63
CA GLY A 137 1.97 21.80 -2.20
C GLY A 137 0.45 21.91 -2.33
N LEU A 138 -0.31 21.41 -1.36
CA LEU A 138 -1.78 21.37 -1.40
C LEU A 138 -2.46 21.88 -0.11
N TRP A 139 -1.74 22.59 0.76
CA TRP A 139 -2.32 23.13 1.99
C TRP A 139 -3.46 24.12 1.72
N ASP A 140 -3.32 24.95 0.69
CA ASP A 140 -4.33 25.89 0.23
C ASP A 140 -5.64 25.21 -0.23
N LYS A 141 -5.58 23.93 -0.55
CA LYS A 141 -6.71 23.10 -1.02
C LYS A 141 -7.27 22.15 0.03
N ARG A 142 -6.86 22.27 1.29
CA ARG A 142 -7.23 21.35 2.38
C ARG A 142 -8.74 21.18 2.58
N ASP A 143 -9.50 22.25 2.31
CA ASP A 143 -10.96 22.28 2.48
C ASP A 143 -11.73 21.88 1.20
N MET A 144 -11.01 21.54 0.13
CA MET A 144 -11.61 21.10 -1.13
C MET A 144 -11.93 19.60 -1.11
N TYR A 145 -12.94 19.21 -1.89
CA TYR A 145 -13.28 17.81 -2.13
C TYR A 145 -12.48 17.23 -3.30
N PRO A 146 -12.23 15.89 -3.33
CA PRO A 146 -11.48 15.24 -4.40
C PRO A 146 -11.95 15.56 -5.81
N SER A 147 -13.26 15.73 -6.01
CA SER A 147 -13.87 16.08 -7.31
C SER A 147 -13.43 17.43 -7.88
N ARG A 148 -12.86 18.29 -7.05
CA ARG A 148 -12.35 19.62 -7.45
C ARG A 148 -10.84 19.61 -7.75
N LEU A 149 -10.19 18.46 -7.64
CA LEU A 149 -8.75 18.29 -7.81
C LEU A 149 -8.43 17.66 -9.17
N SER A 150 -7.33 18.07 -9.78
CA SER A 150 -6.77 17.34 -10.94
C SER A 150 -6.27 15.95 -10.51
N GLY A 151 -6.12 15.01 -11.45
CA GLY A 151 -5.60 13.66 -11.17
C GLY A 151 -4.25 13.67 -10.45
N GLY A 152 -3.32 14.53 -10.88
CA GLY A 152 -2.03 14.69 -10.19
C GLY A 152 -2.15 15.25 -8.77
N GLN A 153 -3.15 16.12 -8.51
CA GLN A 153 -3.43 16.61 -7.16
C GLN A 153 -4.04 15.50 -6.30
N GLN A 154 -5.02 14.75 -6.83
CA GLN A 154 -5.59 13.60 -6.13
C GLN A 154 -4.52 12.56 -5.75
N GLN A 155 -3.59 12.29 -6.66
CA GLN A 155 -2.47 11.41 -6.39
C GLN A 155 -1.61 11.91 -5.23
N ARG A 156 -1.24 13.20 -5.22
CA ARG A 156 -0.46 13.78 -4.12
C ARG A 156 -1.20 13.71 -2.78
N VAL A 157 -2.52 13.90 -2.77
CA VAL A 157 -3.34 13.70 -1.57
C VAL A 157 -3.31 12.23 -1.11
N ALA A 158 -3.43 11.28 -2.04
CA ALA A 158 -3.38 9.85 -1.70
C ALA A 158 -2.02 9.44 -1.10
N ILE A 159 -0.92 10.00 -1.61
CA ILE A 159 0.43 9.81 -1.04
C ILE A 159 0.50 10.41 0.36
N ALA A 160 0.03 11.65 0.55
CA ALA A 160 0.02 12.31 1.86
C ALA A 160 -0.84 11.52 2.87
N ARG A 161 -2.01 10.99 2.45
CA ARG A 161 -2.86 10.14 3.28
C ARG A 161 -2.13 8.87 3.74
N ALA A 162 -1.45 8.18 2.83
CA ALA A 162 -0.69 6.98 3.20
C ALA A 162 0.45 7.30 4.18
N LEU A 163 1.16 8.42 3.96
CA LEU A 163 2.25 8.88 4.83
C LEU A 163 1.79 9.35 6.21
N ALA A 164 0.51 9.74 6.38
CA ALA A 164 -0.02 10.19 7.66
C ALA A 164 -0.01 9.08 8.73
N MET A 165 -0.01 7.81 8.29
CA MET A 165 0.14 6.65 9.17
C MET A 165 1.60 6.37 9.59
N ASN A 166 2.57 7.16 9.09
CA ASN A 166 4.00 6.95 9.29
C ASN A 166 4.46 5.52 8.98
N PRO A 167 4.20 5.01 7.77
CA PRO A 167 4.54 3.64 7.40
C PRO A 167 6.06 3.47 7.21
N GLU A 168 6.54 2.24 7.42
CA GLU A 168 7.93 1.83 7.11
C GLU A 168 8.06 1.32 5.67
N ILE A 169 6.96 0.86 5.08
CA ILE A 169 6.88 0.36 3.71
C ILE A 169 5.81 1.16 2.95
N MET A 170 6.15 1.62 1.75
CA MET A 170 5.20 2.26 0.84
C MET A 170 5.02 1.41 -0.42
N LEU A 171 3.80 1.02 -0.69
CA LEU A 171 3.41 0.26 -1.88
C LEU A 171 2.70 1.19 -2.86
N PHE A 172 3.18 1.24 -4.09
CA PHE A 172 2.59 2.07 -5.16
C PHE A 172 2.07 1.16 -6.27
N ASP A 173 0.75 0.97 -6.34
CA ASP A 173 0.07 0.25 -7.42
C ASP A 173 -0.23 1.25 -8.54
N ARG A 174 0.64 1.31 -9.57
CA ARG A 174 0.49 2.22 -10.72
C ARG A 174 0.54 1.42 -12.01
N SER A 175 -0.41 1.68 -12.93
CA SER A 175 -0.27 1.24 -14.31
C SER A 175 0.67 2.19 -15.06
N GLU A 176 1.43 1.65 -16.00
CA GLU A 176 2.35 2.41 -16.85
C GLU A 176 1.64 3.14 -18.01
N GLU A 177 0.30 3.19 -18.00
CA GLU A 177 -0.50 3.68 -19.15
C GLU A 177 -0.45 5.19 -19.40
N HIS A 178 0.40 5.97 -18.69
CA HIS A 178 0.49 7.41 -18.89
C HIS A 178 1.90 7.92 -19.29
N THR A 179 2.72 7.10 -19.94
CA THR A 179 4.01 7.55 -20.50
C THR A 179 4.05 7.57 -22.04
N SER A 180 2.92 7.65 -22.70
CA SER A 180 2.87 7.77 -24.18
C SER A 180 2.25 9.10 -24.61
N GLU A 181 2.74 10.22 -24.10
CA GLU A 181 2.63 11.54 -24.76
C GLU A 181 3.76 12.44 -24.25
N LEU A 182 4.92 12.30 -24.88
CA LEU A 182 5.94 13.34 -25.09
C LEU A 182 6.44 13.23 -26.52
#